data_51a99f0d6e29983b37a848f70f3ee810
#
_entry.id   51a99f0d6e29983b37a848f70f3ee810
#
_cell.length_a   1.000
_cell.length_b   1.000
_cell.length_c   1.000
_cell.angle_alpha   90.00
_cell.angle_beta   90.00
_cell.angle_gamma   90.00
#
_symmetry.space_group_name_H-M   'P 1'
#
loop_
_entity.id
_entity.type
_entity.pdbx_description
1 polymer ?
#
loop_
_entity_poly.entity_id
_entity_poly.type
_entity_poly.pdbx_seq_one_letter_code
_entity_poly.pdbx_strand_id
1 'polypeptide(L)'
;MTSFQVPVFDTSRFPLPVRAFIGGEFVDSTSDEKHTLISSVNDQVLTNELQWSNARDVDLAVESSRKGLALWQAMSNDARRDALIKYGNLIRQKREQLHWLEAVLTGKDAGFYYGNMIDKFESEVMAADEDSIRYTLRQPWGICAGICPFNGVIVTLTMKAAPALACGNSIIIKTSETNPFSTLFMTSLAIEAGIPPGALNCLVGGAEAGNALSSHMDIRKISFTGSIGVGKLIQIAAAKSNLKSVTLELGGKSPIIVFPDANLEAALPAATLFLLMNGQGCALPTRLYVHESIAEEFIGKVKGMVEDHAKTLGSDPTAASTYSSPLYHHRQKDVVLSYIESGKAEAKLIAGGNAVGGQGCYVEPTIFVDPAPGARVLREEIFGPVLVVVRFSTDDEVLKLANDTEYGLAASIWTADMKRALRFAHKLEAGSVSVNGAGGYHPSVPMGGWKQSGQGLENGKEAMLDWTQLKSVALRG
;
A
#
# COMPACT_ATOMS: atom_id res chain seq x y z
N MET A 1 -28.78 10.16 -15.52
CA MET A 1 -27.36 9.79 -15.69
C MET A 1 -26.64 11.06 -16.10
N THR A 2 -25.88 11.66 -15.21
CA THR A 2 -25.04 12.82 -15.53
C THR A 2 -23.83 12.33 -16.32
N SER A 3 -23.78 12.59 -17.61
CA SER A 3 -22.56 12.41 -18.41
C SER A 3 -21.62 13.55 -18.07
N PHE A 4 -20.49 13.25 -17.43
CA PHE A 4 -19.42 14.23 -17.25
C PHE A 4 -18.37 14.05 -18.36
N GLN A 5 -17.78 15.15 -18.80
CA GLN A 5 -16.65 15.12 -19.72
C GLN A 5 -15.37 14.91 -18.92
N VAL A 6 -14.78 13.74 -19.08
CA VAL A 6 -13.45 13.45 -18.53
C VAL A 6 -12.38 14.06 -19.43
N PRO A 7 -11.31 14.65 -18.88
CA PRO A 7 -10.27 15.27 -19.69
C PRO A 7 -9.54 14.22 -20.54
N VAL A 8 -9.11 14.62 -21.72
CA VAL A 8 -8.16 13.86 -22.55
C VAL A 8 -6.75 14.26 -22.14
N PHE A 9 -5.88 13.28 -21.88
CA PHE A 9 -4.52 13.53 -21.45
C PHE A 9 -3.58 13.73 -22.64
N ASP A 10 -2.71 14.74 -22.56
CA ASP A 10 -1.59 14.91 -23.47
C ASP A 10 -0.43 13.99 -23.05
N THR A 11 -0.34 12.81 -23.68
CA THR A 11 0.70 11.81 -23.41
C THR A 11 2.11 12.24 -23.83
N SER A 12 2.24 13.38 -24.52
CA SER A 12 3.54 13.96 -24.86
C SER A 12 4.12 14.87 -23.78
N ARG A 13 3.31 15.24 -22.77
CA ARG A 13 3.73 16.18 -21.70
C ARG A 13 4.95 15.68 -20.92
N PHE A 14 4.96 14.38 -20.59
CA PHE A 14 6.10 13.73 -19.94
C PHE A 14 6.34 12.37 -20.58
N PRO A 15 7.62 11.95 -20.73
CA PRO A 15 7.94 10.62 -21.22
C PRO A 15 7.30 9.53 -20.36
N LEU A 16 6.63 8.58 -20.99
CA LEU A 16 6.05 7.40 -20.33
C LEU A 16 7.10 6.29 -20.27
N PRO A 17 7.58 5.87 -19.09
CA PRO A 17 8.50 4.75 -18.99
C PRO A 17 7.73 3.43 -19.20
N VAL A 18 8.08 2.70 -20.24
CA VAL A 18 7.37 1.49 -20.69
C VAL A 18 8.21 0.21 -20.62
N ARG A 19 9.46 0.32 -20.14
CA ARG A 19 10.44 -0.76 -20.08
C ARG A 19 10.97 -0.96 -18.65
N ALA A 20 11.45 -2.15 -18.33
CA ALA A 20 12.13 -2.43 -17.08
C ALA A 20 13.36 -1.52 -16.89
N PHE A 21 13.69 -1.20 -15.65
CA PHE A 21 14.92 -0.48 -15.29
C PHE A 21 15.88 -1.43 -14.59
N ILE A 22 16.94 -1.84 -15.28
CA ILE A 22 17.90 -2.84 -14.79
C ILE A 22 19.32 -2.31 -15.01
N GLY A 23 20.16 -2.40 -14.00
CA GLY A 23 21.56 -2.02 -14.12
C GLY A 23 21.81 -0.53 -14.38
N GLY A 24 20.85 0.33 -14.05
CA GLY A 24 20.96 1.78 -14.20
C GLY A 24 20.40 2.34 -15.50
N GLU A 25 19.73 1.54 -16.32
CA GLU A 25 19.15 1.96 -17.60
C GLU A 25 17.83 1.28 -17.89
N PHE A 26 17.03 1.86 -18.79
CA PHE A 26 15.83 1.23 -19.31
C PHE A 26 16.20 0.19 -20.38
N VAL A 27 15.82 -1.06 -20.15
CA VAL A 27 16.13 -2.19 -21.02
C VAL A 27 14.87 -2.81 -21.60
N ASP A 28 14.96 -3.32 -22.82
CA ASP A 28 13.89 -4.10 -23.42
C ASP A 28 13.73 -5.45 -22.69
N SER A 29 12.49 -5.90 -22.57
CA SER A 29 12.21 -7.25 -22.08
C SER A 29 12.79 -8.30 -23.03
N THR A 30 13.15 -9.44 -22.48
CA THR A 30 13.54 -10.62 -23.27
C THR A 30 12.35 -11.26 -23.99
N SER A 31 11.13 -10.77 -23.75
CA SER A 31 9.91 -11.07 -24.50
C SER A 31 9.60 -9.95 -25.48
N ASP A 32 9.21 -10.30 -26.72
CA ASP A 32 8.73 -9.33 -27.72
C ASP A 32 7.29 -8.86 -27.46
N GLU A 33 6.64 -9.38 -26.42
CA GLU A 33 5.25 -9.08 -26.11
C GLU A 33 5.08 -7.65 -25.57
N LYS A 34 4.19 -6.89 -26.21
CA LYS A 34 3.81 -5.54 -25.80
C LYS A 34 2.37 -5.50 -25.33
N HIS A 35 2.13 -4.70 -24.30
CA HIS A 35 0.82 -4.58 -23.68
C HIS A 35 0.28 -3.16 -23.82
N THR A 36 -1.02 -3.07 -24.04
CA THR A 36 -1.75 -1.81 -24.04
C THR A 36 -2.06 -1.38 -22.61
N LEU A 37 -1.69 -0.16 -22.25
CA LEU A 37 -2.07 0.45 -20.98
C LEU A 37 -3.11 1.54 -21.21
N ILE A 38 -4.25 1.39 -20.53
CA ILE A 38 -5.43 2.24 -20.67
C ILE A 38 -5.65 3.01 -19.36
N SER A 39 -5.95 4.30 -19.47
CA SER A 39 -6.35 5.11 -18.34
C SER A 39 -7.67 4.64 -17.75
N SER A 40 -7.73 4.43 -16.44
CA SER A 40 -8.98 4.12 -15.73
C SER A 40 -9.91 5.36 -15.61
N VAL A 41 -9.38 6.54 -15.90
CA VAL A 41 -10.09 7.83 -15.81
C VAL A 41 -11.07 8.03 -16.96
N ASN A 42 -10.62 7.75 -18.20
CA ASN A 42 -11.33 8.12 -19.44
C ASN A 42 -11.25 7.08 -20.57
N ASP A 43 -10.77 5.89 -20.29
CA ASP A 43 -10.55 4.80 -21.25
C ASP A 43 -9.57 5.14 -22.40
N GLN A 44 -8.78 6.23 -22.23
CA GLN A 44 -7.76 6.60 -23.21
C GLN A 44 -6.62 5.59 -23.22
N VAL A 45 -6.22 5.15 -24.40
CA VAL A 45 -4.97 4.39 -24.57
C VAL A 45 -3.80 5.33 -24.32
N LEU A 46 -3.03 5.05 -23.27
CA LEU A 46 -1.84 5.83 -22.91
C LEU A 46 -0.62 5.36 -23.68
N THR A 47 -0.48 4.05 -23.87
CA THR A 47 0.59 3.44 -24.65
C THR A 47 0.22 2.02 -25.09
N ASN A 48 0.79 1.56 -26.22
CA ASN A 48 0.76 0.18 -26.69
C ASN A 48 2.14 -0.50 -26.57
N GLU A 49 3.11 0.19 -25.95
CA GLU A 49 4.52 -0.19 -25.93
C GLU A 49 4.97 -0.75 -24.56
N LEU A 50 4.05 -0.94 -23.60
CA LEU A 50 4.42 -1.44 -22.27
C LEU A 50 4.93 -2.88 -22.37
N GLN A 51 6.17 -3.10 -21.93
CA GLN A 51 6.80 -4.41 -21.94
C GLN A 51 6.70 -5.06 -20.57
N TRP A 52 6.17 -6.28 -20.50
CA TRP A 52 6.16 -7.04 -19.25
C TRP A 52 7.41 -7.90 -19.14
N SER A 53 8.01 -7.88 -17.97
CA SER A 53 9.14 -8.72 -17.62
C SER A 53 8.70 -10.15 -17.38
N ASN A 54 9.48 -11.10 -17.89
CA ASN A 54 9.31 -12.53 -17.71
C ASN A 54 10.34 -13.09 -16.70
N ALA A 55 10.43 -14.42 -16.56
CA ALA A 55 11.37 -15.08 -15.66
C ALA A 55 12.84 -14.79 -16.02
N ARG A 56 13.17 -14.68 -17.31
CA ARG A 56 14.53 -14.36 -17.77
C ARG A 56 14.95 -12.93 -17.39
N ASP A 57 14.03 -11.97 -17.46
CA ASP A 57 14.28 -10.59 -17.02
C ASP A 57 14.52 -10.53 -15.50
N VAL A 58 13.85 -11.39 -14.73
CA VAL A 58 14.12 -11.54 -13.29
C VAL A 58 15.55 -12.03 -13.06
N ASP A 59 16.04 -13.04 -13.80
CA ASP A 59 17.41 -13.52 -13.71
C ASP A 59 18.42 -12.39 -14.01
N LEU A 60 18.16 -11.59 -15.06
CA LEU A 60 19.00 -10.42 -15.41
C LEU A 60 19.01 -9.36 -14.30
N ALA A 61 17.85 -9.09 -13.69
CA ALA A 61 17.76 -8.17 -12.57
C ALA A 61 18.50 -8.70 -11.33
N VAL A 62 18.47 -10.00 -11.06
CA VAL A 62 19.23 -10.63 -9.97
C VAL A 62 20.74 -10.56 -10.23
N GLU A 63 21.18 -10.83 -11.45
CA GLU A 63 22.59 -10.68 -11.82
C GLU A 63 23.07 -9.23 -11.65
N SER A 64 22.27 -8.27 -12.12
CA SER A 64 22.50 -6.85 -11.91
C SER A 64 22.55 -6.49 -10.41
N SER A 65 21.61 -7.01 -9.63
CA SER A 65 21.55 -6.77 -8.19
C SER A 65 22.78 -7.32 -7.45
N ARG A 66 23.35 -8.42 -7.88
CA ARG A 66 24.59 -8.98 -7.29
C ARG A 66 25.77 -8.01 -7.49
N LYS A 67 25.89 -7.40 -8.66
CA LYS A 67 26.92 -6.39 -8.95
C LYS A 67 26.66 -5.10 -8.15
N GLY A 68 25.43 -4.61 -8.18
CA GLY A 68 25.00 -3.40 -7.45
C GLY A 68 25.14 -3.53 -5.93
N LEU A 69 24.87 -4.70 -5.37
CA LEU A 69 25.04 -5.00 -3.95
C LEU A 69 26.48 -4.83 -3.52
N ALA A 70 27.43 -5.39 -4.28
CA ALA A 70 28.85 -5.28 -3.97
C ALA A 70 29.32 -3.80 -3.98
N LEU A 71 28.89 -3.02 -4.98
CA LEU A 71 29.21 -1.60 -5.06
C LEU A 71 28.57 -0.80 -3.90
N TRP A 72 27.30 -1.10 -3.58
CA TRP A 72 26.57 -0.41 -2.51
C TRP A 72 27.16 -0.69 -1.14
N GLN A 73 27.57 -1.93 -0.87
CA GLN A 73 28.20 -2.31 0.40
C GLN A 73 29.65 -1.80 0.54
N ALA A 74 30.33 -1.53 -0.58
CA ALA A 74 31.67 -0.91 -0.55
C ALA A 74 31.63 0.58 -0.19
N MET A 75 30.47 1.25 -0.30
CA MET A 75 30.32 2.64 0.12
C MET A 75 30.26 2.75 1.66
N SER A 76 30.80 3.83 2.21
CA SER A 76 30.66 4.14 3.63
C SER A 76 29.19 4.39 4.01
N ASN A 77 28.84 4.25 5.29
CA ASN A 77 27.49 4.57 5.78
C ASN A 77 27.11 6.01 5.46
N ASP A 78 28.03 6.97 5.61
CA ASP A 78 27.79 8.37 5.28
C ASP A 78 27.50 8.57 3.79
N ALA A 79 28.28 7.95 2.90
CA ALA A 79 28.05 8.06 1.46
C ALA A 79 26.69 7.45 1.05
N ARG A 80 26.29 6.33 1.65
CA ARG A 80 24.98 5.73 1.42
C ARG A 80 23.84 6.61 1.94
N ARG A 81 24.00 7.20 3.13
CA ARG A 81 23.06 8.15 3.70
C ARG A 81 22.85 9.34 2.78
N ASP A 82 23.95 9.96 2.34
CA ASP A 82 23.92 11.16 1.49
C ASP A 82 23.26 10.87 0.14
N ALA A 83 23.52 9.69 -0.45
CA ALA A 83 22.86 9.24 -1.67
C ALA A 83 21.32 9.07 -1.46
N LEU A 84 20.89 8.48 -0.35
CA LEU A 84 19.46 8.33 -0.06
C LEU A 84 18.76 9.67 0.23
N ILE A 85 19.43 10.60 0.92
CA ILE A 85 18.91 11.97 1.12
C ILE A 85 18.77 12.68 -0.23
N LYS A 86 19.78 12.60 -1.09
CA LYS A 86 19.74 13.17 -2.43
C LYS A 86 18.63 12.54 -3.27
N TYR A 87 18.45 11.23 -3.18
CA TYR A 87 17.36 10.51 -3.86
C TYR A 87 15.98 11.06 -3.45
N GLY A 88 15.72 11.17 -2.15
CA GLY A 88 14.48 11.77 -1.65
C GLY A 88 14.26 13.22 -2.11
N ASN A 89 15.34 14.01 -2.21
CA ASN A 89 15.27 15.39 -2.70
C ASN A 89 14.96 15.46 -4.21
N LEU A 90 15.55 14.58 -5.03
CA LEU A 90 15.26 14.48 -6.45
C LEU A 90 13.79 14.11 -6.71
N ILE A 91 13.28 13.12 -5.98
CA ILE A 91 11.86 12.74 -6.06
C ILE A 91 10.96 13.94 -5.73
N ARG A 92 11.28 14.69 -4.67
CA ARG A 92 10.51 15.90 -4.28
C ARG A 92 10.57 17.00 -5.35
N GLN A 93 11.71 17.19 -6.00
CA GLN A 93 11.86 18.15 -7.12
C GLN A 93 11.05 17.76 -8.35
N LYS A 94 10.85 16.45 -8.58
CA LYS A 94 10.09 15.90 -9.72
C LYS A 94 8.62 15.66 -9.42
N ARG A 95 8.09 16.24 -8.34
CA ARG A 95 6.72 15.97 -7.87
C ARG A 95 5.64 16.27 -8.92
N GLU A 96 5.82 17.29 -9.77
CA GLU A 96 4.87 17.63 -10.82
C GLU A 96 4.74 16.51 -11.86
N GLN A 97 5.86 15.97 -12.31
CA GLN A 97 5.88 14.84 -13.23
C GLN A 97 5.29 13.59 -12.58
N LEU A 98 5.63 13.30 -11.32
CA LEU A 98 5.07 12.17 -10.58
C LEU A 98 3.57 12.30 -10.38
N HIS A 99 3.09 13.50 -10.01
CA HIS A 99 1.66 13.75 -9.89
C HIS A 99 0.94 13.49 -11.21
N TRP A 100 1.48 13.98 -12.33
CA TRP A 100 0.88 13.76 -13.64
C TRP A 100 0.87 12.27 -14.02
N LEU A 101 1.97 11.54 -13.80
CA LEU A 101 2.05 10.10 -14.09
C LEU A 101 1.05 9.27 -13.27
N GLU A 102 0.77 9.66 -12.02
CA GLU A 102 -0.28 9.04 -11.20
C GLU A 102 -1.69 9.45 -11.67
N ALA A 103 -1.90 10.73 -11.95
CA ALA A 103 -3.20 11.28 -12.32
C ALA A 103 -3.75 10.67 -13.61
N VAL A 104 -2.92 10.47 -14.63
CA VAL A 104 -3.36 9.89 -15.92
C VAL A 104 -3.73 8.41 -15.82
N LEU A 105 -3.24 7.69 -14.81
CA LEU A 105 -3.56 6.28 -14.59
C LEU A 105 -4.66 6.07 -13.55
N THR A 106 -4.56 6.74 -12.40
CA THR A 106 -5.38 6.44 -11.23
C THR A 106 -6.00 7.66 -10.55
N GLY A 107 -5.63 8.87 -10.96
CA GLY A 107 -6.18 10.12 -10.42
C GLY A 107 -5.69 10.51 -9.02
N LYS A 108 -4.43 10.25 -8.64
CA LYS A 108 -3.94 10.42 -7.24
C LYS A 108 -2.65 11.22 -7.09
N ASP A 109 -2.35 11.66 -5.84
CA ASP A 109 -1.13 12.36 -5.41
C ASP A 109 -0.41 11.65 -4.26
N ALA A 110 0.88 11.91 -4.01
CA ALA A 110 1.74 11.12 -3.11
C ALA A 110 2.80 11.89 -2.31
N GLY A 111 3.21 11.37 -1.13
CA GLY A 111 4.13 11.97 -0.15
C GLY A 111 5.36 11.13 0.28
N PHE A 112 6.37 11.71 1.02
CA PHE A 112 7.75 11.20 1.17
C PHE A 112 8.35 11.16 2.59
N TYR A 113 9.26 10.13 2.89
CA TYR A 113 10.05 10.06 4.15
C TYR A 113 11.20 9.06 4.17
N TYR A 114 12.29 8.85 4.53
CA TYR A 114 13.22 7.75 4.88
C TYR A 114 14.76 8.00 4.85
N GLY A 115 15.30 9.17 4.51
CA GLY A 115 16.77 9.35 4.41
C GLY A 115 17.58 9.26 5.71
N ASN A 116 16.96 9.42 6.90
CA ASN A 116 17.68 9.73 8.15
C ASN A 116 17.89 8.56 9.13
N MET A 117 17.71 7.29 8.71
CA MET A 117 17.70 6.14 9.63
C MET A 117 18.93 5.22 9.54
N ILE A 118 19.87 5.47 8.64
CA ILE A 118 20.99 4.55 8.33
C ILE A 118 21.94 4.31 9.50
N ASP A 119 22.13 5.31 10.35
CA ASP A 119 23.06 5.30 11.48
C ASP A 119 22.41 4.92 12.82
N LYS A 120 21.15 4.43 12.81
CA LYS A 120 20.35 4.16 14.02
C LYS A 120 20.29 2.66 14.39
N PHE A 121 21.18 1.81 13.84
CA PHE A 121 21.24 0.41 14.22
C PHE A 121 21.98 0.23 15.54
N GLU A 122 21.33 -0.48 16.45
CA GLU A 122 21.94 -0.92 17.71
C GLU A 122 22.33 -2.40 17.61
N SER A 123 23.47 -2.75 18.20
CA SER A 123 23.94 -4.11 18.46
C SER A 123 24.10 -4.30 19.96
N GLU A 124 23.85 -5.50 20.44
CA GLU A 124 23.94 -5.85 21.85
C GLU A 124 25.26 -6.57 22.14
N VAL A 125 25.92 -6.17 23.20
CA VAL A 125 27.06 -6.90 23.79
C VAL A 125 26.54 -7.57 25.05
N MET A 126 26.59 -8.92 25.08
CA MET A 126 26.24 -9.70 26.26
C MET A 126 27.33 -9.61 27.32
N ALA A 127 26.99 -9.95 28.56
CA ALA A 127 27.96 -9.98 29.63
C ALA A 127 29.19 -10.85 29.21
N ALA A 128 30.38 -10.26 29.32
CA ALA A 128 31.63 -10.94 29.00
C ALA A 128 32.05 -11.83 30.17
N ASP A 129 32.54 -13.03 29.86
CA ASP A 129 33.32 -13.86 30.79
C ASP A 129 34.80 -13.49 30.66
N GLU A 130 35.64 -13.93 31.60
CA GLU A 130 37.08 -13.63 31.59
C GLU A 130 37.78 -14.01 30.27
N ASP A 131 37.29 -15.06 29.61
CA ASP A 131 37.88 -15.60 28.37
C ASP A 131 37.01 -15.44 27.12
N SER A 132 35.87 -14.74 27.18
CA SER A 132 34.99 -14.63 26.02
C SER A 132 34.14 -13.35 25.96
N ILE A 133 34.03 -12.81 24.77
CA ILE A 133 33.09 -11.70 24.44
C ILE A 133 32.05 -12.27 23.48
N ARG A 134 30.76 -12.01 23.76
CA ARG A 134 29.66 -12.37 22.91
C ARG A 134 28.87 -11.09 22.52
N TYR A 135 28.59 -10.97 21.23
CA TYR A 135 27.82 -9.83 20.73
C TYR A 135 26.94 -10.23 19.55
N THR A 136 25.95 -9.38 19.26
CA THR A 136 25.11 -9.55 18.10
C THR A 136 25.51 -8.57 16.99
N LEU A 137 25.31 -8.97 15.74
CA LEU A 137 25.44 -8.12 14.56
C LEU A 137 24.17 -8.20 13.74
N ARG A 138 23.67 -7.04 13.29
CA ARG A 138 22.66 -6.99 12.24
C ARG A 138 23.35 -6.87 10.89
N GLN A 139 23.02 -7.80 10.01
CA GLN A 139 23.58 -7.85 8.66
C GLN A 139 22.46 -7.78 7.61
N PRO A 140 22.71 -7.17 6.44
CA PRO A 140 21.75 -7.17 5.34
C PRO A 140 21.44 -8.60 4.88
N TRP A 141 20.24 -8.80 4.37
CA TRP A 141 19.85 -10.05 3.70
C TRP A 141 20.64 -10.29 2.41
N GLY A 142 21.03 -9.21 1.69
CA GLY A 142 21.70 -9.26 0.41
C GLY A 142 20.79 -8.85 -0.74
N ILE A 143 20.48 -9.75 -1.68
CA ILE A 143 19.54 -9.48 -2.76
C ILE A 143 18.11 -9.68 -2.25
N CYS A 144 17.29 -8.64 -2.39
CA CYS A 144 15.92 -8.61 -1.92
C CYS A 144 14.94 -8.30 -3.06
N ALA A 145 13.66 -8.59 -2.86
CA ALA A 145 12.59 -8.20 -3.76
C ALA A 145 11.47 -7.45 -3.04
N GLY A 146 10.83 -6.52 -3.76
CA GLY A 146 9.62 -5.83 -3.32
C GLY A 146 8.56 -5.88 -4.41
N ILE A 147 7.35 -6.32 -4.10
CA ILE A 147 6.22 -6.31 -5.02
C ILE A 147 5.22 -5.26 -4.56
N CYS A 148 4.98 -4.26 -5.40
CA CYS A 148 4.16 -3.10 -5.11
C CYS A 148 2.77 -3.22 -5.78
N PRO A 149 1.70 -2.76 -5.10
CA PRO A 149 0.35 -2.70 -5.65
C PRO A 149 0.18 -1.46 -6.54
N PHE A 150 -0.98 -1.32 -7.18
CA PHE A 150 -1.31 -0.18 -8.04
C PHE A 150 -1.75 1.08 -7.27
N ASN A 151 -2.28 0.92 -6.06
CA ASN A 151 -3.04 1.97 -5.36
C ASN A 151 -2.21 2.95 -4.52
N GLY A 152 -0.93 2.72 -4.40
CA GLY A 152 -0.02 3.59 -3.64
C GLY A 152 1.41 3.34 -4.04
N VAL A 153 1.70 3.36 -5.35
CA VAL A 153 2.99 2.92 -5.91
C VAL A 153 4.18 3.70 -5.37
N ILE A 154 4.04 5.02 -5.21
CA ILE A 154 5.11 5.89 -4.69
C ILE A 154 5.38 5.56 -3.21
N VAL A 155 4.34 5.43 -2.41
CA VAL A 155 4.45 5.11 -0.98
C VAL A 155 5.03 3.72 -0.80
N THR A 156 4.49 2.72 -1.49
CA THR A 156 4.94 1.32 -1.34
C THR A 156 6.34 1.06 -1.89
N LEU A 157 6.74 1.75 -2.98
CA LEU A 157 8.14 1.74 -3.42
C LEU A 157 9.05 2.24 -2.31
N THR A 158 8.73 3.39 -1.71
CA THR A 158 9.58 3.99 -0.67
C THR A 158 9.60 3.18 0.62
N MET A 159 8.46 2.58 1.02
CA MET A 159 8.38 1.69 2.19
C MET A 159 9.26 0.43 2.06
N LYS A 160 9.52 -0.03 0.84
CA LYS A 160 10.32 -1.22 0.57
C LYS A 160 11.77 -0.87 0.20
N ALA A 161 11.96 0.02 -0.78
CA ALA A 161 13.29 0.32 -1.31
C ALA A 161 14.15 1.10 -0.31
N ALA A 162 13.60 2.10 0.38
CA ALA A 162 14.40 2.95 1.25
C ALA A 162 14.98 2.19 2.47
N PRO A 163 14.20 1.42 3.26
CA PRO A 163 14.78 0.65 4.36
C PRO A 163 15.68 -0.49 3.86
N ALA A 164 15.37 -1.13 2.73
CA ALA A 164 16.22 -2.15 2.15
C ALA A 164 17.62 -1.60 1.82
N LEU A 165 17.69 -0.48 1.08
CA LEU A 165 18.93 0.20 0.72
C LEU A 165 19.66 0.75 1.95
N ALA A 166 18.93 1.36 2.90
CA ALA A 166 19.49 1.87 4.14
C ALA A 166 20.22 0.76 4.93
N CYS A 167 19.63 -0.44 4.97
CA CYS A 167 20.23 -1.62 5.61
C CYS A 167 21.38 -2.26 4.81
N GLY A 168 21.74 -1.72 3.64
CA GLY A 168 22.85 -2.25 2.82
C GLY A 168 22.46 -3.41 1.90
N ASN A 169 21.17 -3.62 1.62
CA ASN A 169 20.70 -4.57 0.62
C ASN A 169 20.70 -3.97 -0.79
N SER A 170 20.66 -4.80 -1.82
CA SER A 170 20.12 -4.46 -3.13
C SER A 170 18.67 -4.92 -3.22
N ILE A 171 17.86 -4.24 -4.02
CA ILE A 171 16.45 -4.57 -4.12
C ILE A 171 15.95 -4.51 -5.56
N ILE A 172 15.12 -5.49 -5.94
CA ILE A 172 14.39 -5.56 -7.19
C ILE A 172 12.93 -5.27 -6.87
N ILE A 173 12.42 -4.15 -7.36
CA ILE A 173 11.00 -3.80 -7.24
C ILE A 173 10.25 -4.35 -8.45
N LYS A 174 9.14 -5.04 -8.21
CA LYS A 174 8.15 -5.31 -9.23
C LYS A 174 6.98 -4.36 -9.04
N THR A 175 6.78 -3.45 -9.97
CA THR A 175 5.62 -2.56 -9.96
C THR A 175 4.36 -3.26 -10.50
N SER A 176 3.21 -2.68 -10.20
CA SER A 176 1.95 -3.13 -10.83
C SER A 176 1.98 -2.87 -12.34
N GLU A 177 1.49 -3.82 -13.10
CA GLU A 177 1.30 -3.72 -14.54
C GLU A 177 0.24 -2.67 -14.94
N THR A 178 -0.65 -2.32 -14.01
CA THR A 178 -1.71 -1.32 -14.24
C THR A 178 -1.32 0.10 -13.83
N ASN A 179 -0.25 0.26 -13.04
CA ASN A 179 0.28 1.57 -12.62
C ASN A 179 1.82 1.53 -12.54
N PRO A 180 2.55 1.39 -13.65
CA PRO A 180 4.01 1.21 -13.62
C PRO A 180 4.81 2.51 -13.64
N PHE A 181 4.27 3.60 -14.18
CA PHE A 181 5.04 4.75 -14.62
C PHE A 181 5.80 5.44 -13.50
N SER A 182 5.11 5.76 -12.41
CA SER A 182 5.75 6.48 -11.29
C SER A 182 6.85 5.66 -10.63
N THR A 183 6.64 4.35 -10.47
CA THR A 183 7.66 3.45 -9.89
C THR A 183 8.91 3.37 -10.77
N LEU A 184 8.73 3.19 -12.08
CA LEU A 184 9.83 3.16 -13.05
C LEU A 184 10.59 4.48 -13.10
N PHE A 185 9.85 5.60 -13.15
CA PHE A 185 10.46 6.92 -13.16
C PHE A 185 11.23 7.20 -11.87
N MET A 186 10.66 6.91 -10.71
CA MET A 186 11.36 7.06 -9.44
C MET A 186 12.63 6.21 -9.39
N THR A 187 12.55 4.96 -9.83
CA THR A 187 13.71 4.07 -9.84
C THR A 187 14.85 4.65 -10.69
N SER A 188 14.54 5.27 -11.83
CA SER A 188 15.56 5.87 -12.71
C SER A 188 16.31 7.04 -12.06
N LEU A 189 15.70 7.76 -11.12
CA LEU A 189 16.36 8.85 -10.38
C LEU A 189 17.46 8.37 -9.43
N ALA A 190 17.50 7.07 -9.12
CA ALA A 190 18.51 6.49 -8.22
C ALA A 190 19.95 6.73 -8.70
N ILE A 191 20.19 6.66 -10.01
CA ILE A 191 21.51 6.85 -10.61
C ILE A 191 21.99 8.29 -10.40
N GLU A 192 21.15 9.28 -10.67
CA GLU A 192 21.46 10.69 -10.43
C GLU A 192 21.72 10.97 -8.94
N ALA A 193 21.08 10.23 -8.05
CA ALA A 193 21.29 10.32 -6.61
C ALA A 193 22.65 9.77 -6.16
N GLY A 194 23.32 8.95 -6.98
CA GLY A 194 24.58 8.28 -6.64
C GLY A 194 24.39 6.87 -6.07
N ILE A 195 23.19 6.31 -6.17
CA ILE A 195 22.94 4.89 -5.88
C ILE A 195 23.51 4.07 -7.04
N PRO A 196 24.42 3.11 -6.80
CA PRO A 196 25.08 2.37 -7.86
C PRO A 196 24.12 1.59 -8.77
N PRO A 197 24.44 1.46 -10.08
CA PRO A 197 23.70 0.59 -10.98
C PRO A 197 23.49 -0.81 -10.40
N GLY A 198 22.26 -1.29 -10.42
CA GLY A 198 21.89 -2.60 -9.90
C GLY A 198 21.58 -2.66 -8.39
N ALA A 199 21.90 -1.64 -7.58
CA ALA A 199 21.47 -1.61 -6.18
C ALA A 199 19.94 -1.45 -6.07
N LEU A 200 19.33 -0.74 -7.01
CA LEU A 200 17.88 -0.63 -7.17
C LEU A 200 17.53 -0.94 -8.64
N ASN A 201 16.70 -1.96 -8.84
CA ASN A 201 16.15 -2.34 -10.15
C ASN A 201 14.61 -2.31 -10.07
N CYS A 202 13.95 -2.13 -11.21
CA CYS A 202 12.49 -2.16 -11.30
C CYS A 202 12.02 -2.94 -12.52
N LEU A 203 11.14 -3.92 -12.27
CA LEU A 203 10.48 -4.75 -13.27
C LEU A 203 9.00 -4.36 -13.38
N VAL A 204 8.45 -4.46 -14.59
CA VAL A 204 7.01 -4.39 -14.84
C VAL A 204 6.54 -5.79 -15.21
N GLY A 205 5.41 -6.26 -14.67
CA GLY A 205 4.90 -7.55 -15.10
C GLY A 205 3.81 -8.09 -14.21
N GLY A 206 3.17 -9.14 -14.69
CA GLY A 206 2.08 -9.85 -14.03
C GLY A 206 2.56 -10.98 -13.11
N ALA A 207 1.80 -12.06 -13.13
CA ALA A 207 2.00 -13.22 -12.26
C ALA A 207 3.34 -13.96 -12.52
N GLU A 208 3.81 -14.00 -13.77
CA GLU A 208 5.05 -14.69 -14.12
C GLU A 208 6.26 -14.08 -13.41
N ALA A 209 6.48 -12.77 -13.56
CA ALA A 209 7.56 -12.07 -12.89
C ALA A 209 7.44 -12.14 -11.36
N GLY A 210 6.20 -12.05 -10.82
CA GLY A 210 5.94 -12.19 -9.39
C GLY A 210 6.31 -13.58 -8.85
N ASN A 211 5.97 -14.63 -9.57
CA ASN A 211 6.31 -16.01 -9.22
C ASN A 211 7.81 -16.26 -9.34
N ALA A 212 8.46 -15.77 -10.40
CA ALA A 212 9.90 -15.87 -10.58
C ALA A 212 10.67 -15.22 -9.43
N LEU A 213 10.31 -14.00 -9.02
CA LEU A 213 10.90 -13.33 -7.84
C LEU A 213 10.68 -14.13 -6.55
N SER A 214 9.47 -14.65 -6.35
CA SER A 214 9.11 -15.39 -5.13
C SER A 214 9.84 -16.72 -5.01
N SER A 215 10.16 -17.36 -6.15
CA SER A 215 10.82 -18.66 -6.21
C SER A 215 12.34 -18.58 -6.39
N HIS A 216 12.91 -17.41 -6.72
CA HIS A 216 14.32 -17.28 -7.06
C HIS A 216 15.24 -17.61 -5.88
N MET A 217 16.23 -18.50 -6.11
CA MET A 217 17.10 -19.03 -5.05
C MET A 217 18.06 -17.99 -4.44
N ASP A 218 18.45 -16.95 -5.19
CA ASP A 218 19.38 -15.91 -4.71
C ASP A 218 18.69 -14.74 -4.01
N ILE A 219 17.37 -14.63 -4.12
CA ILE A 219 16.59 -13.64 -3.37
C ILE A 219 16.38 -14.15 -1.96
N ARG A 220 16.85 -13.40 -0.96
CA ARG A 220 16.87 -13.83 0.46
C ARG A 220 15.71 -13.24 1.28
N LYS A 221 15.08 -12.19 0.78
CA LYS A 221 13.90 -11.55 1.37
C LYS A 221 12.99 -11.03 0.29
N ILE A 222 11.67 -11.14 0.53
CA ILE A 222 10.63 -10.56 -0.31
C ILE A 222 9.61 -9.82 0.56
N SER A 223 9.24 -8.59 0.18
CA SER A 223 8.13 -7.84 0.75
C SER A 223 7.05 -7.66 -0.30
N PHE A 224 5.83 -7.96 0.05
CA PHE A 224 4.65 -7.89 -0.83
C PHE A 224 3.56 -7.04 -0.20
N THR A 225 2.97 -6.13 -0.98
CA THR A 225 1.71 -5.46 -0.65
C THR A 225 0.68 -5.77 -1.72
N GLY A 226 -0.48 -6.31 -1.31
CA GLY A 226 -1.55 -6.68 -2.23
C GLY A 226 -2.62 -7.57 -1.61
N SER A 227 -3.23 -8.47 -2.41
CA SER A 227 -4.33 -9.33 -1.95
C SER A 227 -3.85 -10.52 -1.11
N ILE A 228 -4.70 -10.98 -0.19
CA ILE A 228 -4.45 -12.17 0.66
C ILE A 228 -4.15 -13.41 -0.19
N GLY A 229 -4.90 -13.62 -1.26
CA GLY A 229 -4.70 -14.78 -2.14
C GLY A 229 -3.29 -14.82 -2.74
N VAL A 230 -2.80 -13.69 -3.26
CA VAL A 230 -1.45 -13.59 -3.82
C VAL A 230 -0.39 -13.67 -2.71
N GLY A 231 -0.62 -13.07 -1.55
CA GLY A 231 0.28 -13.19 -0.39
C GLY A 231 0.51 -14.65 0.02
N LYS A 232 -0.56 -15.46 0.07
CA LYS A 232 -0.46 -16.90 0.34
C LYS A 232 0.37 -17.64 -0.72
N LEU A 233 0.22 -17.31 -2.01
CA LEU A 233 1.02 -17.89 -3.09
C LEU A 233 2.50 -17.54 -2.95
N ILE A 234 2.84 -16.31 -2.61
CA ILE A 234 4.23 -15.87 -2.36
C ILE A 234 4.82 -16.62 -1.17
N GLN A 235 4.08 -16.77 -0.08
CA GLN A 235 4.51 -17.54 1.09
C GLN A 235 4.80 -19.00 0.74
N ILE A 236 3.93 -19.62 -0.06
CA ILE A 236 4.11 -21.00 -0.54
C ILE A 236 5.35 -21.10 -1.44
N ALA A 237 5.55 -20.17 -2.37
CA ALA A 237 6.71 -20.14 -3.26
C ALA A 237 8.02 -19.98 -2.46
N ALA A 238 8.04 -19.08 -1.49
CA ALA A 238 9.18 -18.90 -0.58
C ALA A 238 9.51 -20.17 0.20
N ALA A 239 8.49 -20.83 0.76
CA ALA A 239 8.66 -22.08 1.51
C ALA A 239 9.16 -23.23 0.62
N LYS A 240 8.70 -23.33 -0.62
CA LYS A 240 9.12 -24.37 -1.58
C LYS A 240 10.47 -24.12 -2.23
N SER A 241 11.02 -22.91 -2.14
CA SER A 241 12.32 -22.56 -2.73
C SER A 241 13.45 -22.58 -1.68
N ASN A 242 13.81 -21.44 -1.14
CA ASN A 242 14.99 -21.26 -0.28
C ASN A 242 14.65 -20.78 1.14
N LEU A 243 13.40 -20.82 1.57
CA LEU A 243 12.93 -20.33 2.88
C LEU A 243 13.26 -18.84 3.10
N LYS A 244 13.20 -18.02 2.03
CA LYS A 244 13.44 -16.58 2.14
C LYS A 244 12.50 -15.92 3.14
N SER A 245 12.97 -14.87 3.80
CA SER A 245 12.13 -14.04 4.66
C SER A 245 11.01 -13.37 3.85
N VAL A 246 9.79 -13.38 4.38
CA VAL A 246 8.60 -12.83 3.72
C VAL A 246 7.91 -11.83 4.63
N THR A 247 7.71 -10.60 4.12
CA THR A 247 6.84 -9.59 4.73
C THR A 247 5.62 -9.42 3.85
N LEU A 248 4.43 -9.43 4.45
CA LEU A 248 3.15 -9.33 3.77
C LEU A 248 2.33 -8.18 4.36
N GLU A 249 1.96 -7.21 3.53
CA GLU A 249 0.96 -6.18 3.81
C GLU A 249 -0.24 -6.44 2.91
N LEU A 250 -1.34 -6.89 3.52
CA LEU A 250 -2.49 -7.43 2.78
C LEU A 250 -3.74 -6.59 3.02
N GLY A 251 -4.89 -7.09 2.57
CA GLY A 251 -6.16 -6.41 2.66
C GLY A 251 -6.65 -6.15 4.08
N GLY A 252 -7.65 -5.29 4.19
CA GLY A 252 -8.29 -4.92 5.44
C GLY A 252 -9.80 -4.75 5.32
N LYS A 253 -10.47 -4.77 6.47
CA LYS A 253 -11.87 -4.40 6.64
C LYS A 253 -12.01 -3.57 7.91
N SER A 254 -11.30 -2.45 7.93
CA SER A 254 -11.06 -1.66 9.14
C SER A 254 -12.35 -1.08 9.74
N PRO A 255 -12.58 -1.24 11.06
CA PRO A 255 -13.68 -0.61 11.74
C PRO A 255 -13.38 0.82 12.14
N ILE A 256 -14.37 1.69 12.08
CA ILE A 256 -14.44 2.96 12.79
C ILE A 256 -15.63 2.89 13.77
N ILE A 257 -15.39 3.19 15.04
CA ILE A 257 -16.36 3.09 16.13
C ILE A 257 -16.61 4.49 16.68
N VAL A 258 -17.88 4.95 16.69
CA VAL A 258 -18.25 6.29 17.13
C VAL A 258 -19.23 6.19 18.31
N PHE A 259 -18.79 6.69 19.47
CA PHE A 259 -19.58 6.74 20.71
C PHE A 259 -20.31 8.09 20.84
N PRO A 260 -21.40 8.17 21.68
CA PRO A 260 -22.20 9.38 21.83
C PRO A 260 -21.43 10.57 22.42
N ASP A 261 -20.39 10.29 23.20
CA ASP A 261 -19.54 11.29 23.86
C ASP A 261 -18.39 11.79 22.96
N ALA A 262 -18.29 11.30 21.73
CA ALA A 262 -17.27 11.73 20.78
C ALA A 262 -17.51 13.15 20.28
N ASN A 263 -16.44 13.80 19.82
CA ASN A 263 -16.57 14.99 18.97
C ASN A 263 -17.07 14.55 17.57
N LEU A 264 -18.38 14.59 17.37
CA LEU A 264 -19.03 14.08 16.17
C LEU A 264 -18.61 14.83 14.91
N GLU A 265 -18.41 16.14 14.98
CA GLU A 265 -17.96 16.95 13.83
C GLU A 265 -16.53 16.56 13.38
N ALA A 266 -15.65 16.24 14.32
CA ALA A 266 -14.32 15.74 14.01
C ALA A 266 -14.33 14.27 13.51
N ALA A 267 -15.33 13.48 13.90
CA ALA A 267 -15.46 12.09 13.48
C ALA A 267 -16.03 11.94 12.05
N LEU A 268 -16.80 12.91 11.55
CA LEU A 268 -17.41 12.85 10.22
C LEU A 268 -16.40 12.66 9.07
N PRO A 269 -15.33 13.48 8.97
CA PRO A 269 -14.30 13.25 7.93
C PRO A 269 -13.67 11.86 8.03
N ALA A 270 -13.49 11.32 9.24
CA ALA A 270 -12.97 9.98 9.44
C ALA A 270 -13.95 8.90 8.96
N ALA A 271 -15.25 9.06 9.22
CA ALA A 271 -16.29 8.13 8.78
C ALA A 271 -16.47 8.14 7.25
N THR A 272 -16.07 9.21 6.58
CA THR A 272 -16.11 9.34 5.11
C THR A 272 -14.76 9.06 4.44
N LEU A 273 -13.74 8.67 5.18
CA LEU A 273 -12.41 8.40 4.64
C LEU A 273 -12.38 7.25 3.62
N PHE A 274 -13.39 6.36 3.62
CA PHE A 274 -13.55 5.33 2.59
C PHE A 274 -13.74 5.92 1.18
N LEU A 275 -14.06 7.20 1.04
CA LEU A 275 -14.13 7.91 -0.23
C LEU A 275 -12.75 8.20 -0.83
N LEU A 276 -11.72 8.26 0.03
CA LEU A 276 -10.35 8.46 -0.42
C LEU A 276 -9.96 7.32 -1.38
N MET A 277 -9.40 7.71 -2.53
CA MET A 277 -9.02 6.76 -3.57
C MET A 277 -10.19 5.86 -4.06
N ASN A 278 -11.40 6.35 -3.92
CA ASN A 278 -12.62 5.61 -4.23
C ASN A 278 -12.66 4.23 -3.54
N GLY A 279 -12.28 4.18 -2.25
CA GLY A 279 -12.26 2.97 -1.44
C GLY A 279 -11.10 2.01 -1.69
N GLN A 280 -10.11 2.38 -2.51
CA GLN A 280 -9.02 1.51 -2.90
C GLN A 280 -7.79 1.64 -2.00
N GLY A 281 -8.01 1.56 -0.70
CA GLY A 281 -6.94 1.58 0.31
C GLY A 281 -7.16 0.49 1.35
N CYS A 282 -6.11 -0.29 1.63
CA CYS A 282 -6.16 -1.45 2.52
C CYS A 282 -6.55 -1.10 3.98
N ALA A 283 -6.12 0.06 4.48
CA ALA A 283 -6.39 0.51 5.85
C ALA A 283 -7.63 1.41 5.99
N LEU A 284 -8.33 1.72 4.88
CA LEU A 284 -9.50 2.61 4.92
C LEU A 284 -10.63 2.03 5.77
N PRO A 285 -11.30 2.84 6.61
CA PRO A 285 -12.43 2.40 7.39
C PRO A 285 -13.65 2.19 6.47
N THR A 286 -14.06 0.94 6.31
CA THR A 286 -15.20 0.53 5.47
C THR A 286 -16.33 -0.10 6.27
N ARG A 287 -16.14 -0.28 7.60
CA ARG A 287 -17.17 -0.68 8.57
C ARG A 287 -17.34 0.43 9.60
N LEU A 288 -18.46 1.15 9.55
CA LEU A 288 -18.82 2.17 10.53
C LEU A 288 -19.72 1.57 11.60
N TYR A 289 -19.23 1.53 12.82
CA TYR A 289 -20.05 1.22 14.01
C TYR A 289 -20.44 2.51 14.70
N VAL A 290 -21.74 2.75 14.85
CA VAL A 290 -22.26 3.97 15.46
C VAL A 290 -23.24 3.61 16.58
N HIS A 291 -23.09 4.26 17.74
CA HIS A 291 -23.98 4.02 18.89
C HIS A 291 -25.40 4.43 18.54
N GLU A 292 -26.39 3.59 18.90
CA GLU A 292 -27.80 3.75 18.51
C GLU A 292 -28.37 5.13 18.86
N SER A 293 -27.98 5.73 19.99
CA SER A 293 -28.49 7.02 20.45
C SER A 293 -28.14 8.21 19.55
N ILE A 294 -27.13 8.09 18.69
CA ILE A 294 -26.67 9.14 17.75
C ILE A 294 -26.80 8.70 16.30
N ALA A 295 -27.21 7.46 16.05
CA ALA A 295 -27.11 6.82 14.75
C ALA A 295 -27.85 7.59 13.64
N GLU A 296 -29.10 7.98 13.86
CA GLU A 296 -29.93 8.64 12.83
C GLU A 296 -29.29 9.97 12.37
N GLU A 297 -28.87 10.81 13.33
CA GLU A 297 -28.26 12.10 13.01
C GLU A 297 -26.89 11.90 12.32
N PHE A 298 -26.03 11.05 12.90
CA PHE A 298 -24.67 10.87 12.39
C PHE A 298 -24.67 10.21 10.99
N ILE A 299 -25.49 9.17 10.78
CA ILE A 299 -25.65 8.51 9.47
C ILE A 299 -26.19 9.50 8.44
N GLY A 300 -27.17 10.37 8.83
CA GLY A 300 -27.69 11.41 7.96
C GLY A 300 -26.62 12.39 7.47
N LYS A 301 -25.71 12.83 8.36
CA LYS A 301 -24.59 13.70 8.02
C LYS A 301 -23.58 13.00 7.11
N VAL A 302 -23.20 11.74 7.42
CA VAL A 302 -22.30 10.93 6.58
C VAL A 302 -22.90 10.76 5.17
N LYS A 303 -24.20 10.45 5.08
CA LYS A 303 -24.92 10.34 3.79
C LYS A 303 -24.82 11.63 2.98
N GLY A 304 -25.08 12.80 3.59
CA GLY A 304 -24.95 14.08 2.92
C GLY A 304 -23.56 14.31 2.33
N MET A 305 -22.48 14.04 3.09
CA MET A 305 -21.10 14.15 2.62
C MET A 305 -20.80 13.20 1.46
N VAL A 306 -21.34 11.99 1.48
CA VAL A 306 -21.19 10.99 0.42
C VAL A 306 -21.91 11.41 -0.86
N GLU A 307 -23.13 11.96 -0.75
CA GLU A 307 -23.89 12.50 -1.88
C GLU A 307 -23.21 13.73 -2.50
N ASP A 308 -22.59 14.58 -1.69
CA ASP A 308 -21.80 15.71 -2.17
C ASP A 308 -20.52 15.26 -2.89
N HIS A 309 -19.83 14.28 -2.35
CA HIS A 309 -18.65 13.68 -3.02
C HIS A 309 -19.03 13.03 -4.36
N ALA A 310 -20.18 12.37 -4.45
CA ALA A 310 -20.66 11.76 -5.70
C ALA A 310 -20.81 12.77 -6.84
N LYS A 311 -21.07 14.06 -6.55
CA LYS A 311 -21.14 15.13 -7.56
C LYS A 311 -19.79 15.49 -8.16
N THR A 312 -18.68 15.11 -7.53
CA THR A 312 -17.31 15.39 -7.98
C THR A 312 -16.71 14.29 -8.84
N LEU A 313 -17.41 13.16 -9.01
CA LEU A 313 -16.95 12.05 -9.85
C LEU A 313 -16.68 12.52 -11.29
N GLY A 314 -15.56 12.08 -11.87
CA GLY A 314 -15.16 12.47 -13.23
C GLY A 314 -14.53 13.84 -13.36
N SER A 315 -14.25 14.54 -12.27
CA SER A 315 -13.46 15.77 -12.27
C SER A 315 -12.04 15.52 -12.78
N ASP A 316 -11.38 16.57 -13.28
CA ASP A 316 -10.02 16.48 -13.80
C ASP A 316 -9.03 16.00 -12.71
N PRO A 317 -8.43 14.82 -12.84
CA PRO A 317 -7.53 14.28 -11.82
C PRO A 317 -6.19 15.01 -11.73
N THR A 318 -5.86 15.86 -12.73
CA THR A 318 -4.65 16.70 -12.70
C THR A 318 -4.82 17.96 -11.86
N ALA A 319 -6.07 18.29 -11.50
CA ALA A 319 -6.36 19.43 -10.64
C ALA A 319 -6.15 19.07 -9.17
N ALA A 320 -5.42 19.91 -8.42
CA ALA A 320 -5.14 19.71 -7.00
C ALA A 320 -6.37 19.61 -6.09
N SER A 321 -7.54 20.06 -6.59
CA SER A 321 -8.83 20.01 -5.88
C SER A 321 -9.60 18.71 -6.09
N THR A 322 -9.12 17.79 -6.92
CA THR A 322 -9.83 16.55 -7.25
C THR A 322 -9.53 15.46 -6.23
N TYR A 323 -10.57 15.01 -5.52
CA TYR A 323 -10.48 13.93 -4.53
C TYR A 323 -11.13 12.62 -4.99
N SER A 324 -11.88 12.64 -6.11
CA SER A 324 -12.59 11.48 -6.63
C SER A 324 -11.84 10.83 -7.77
N SER A 325 -11.22 9.69 -7.51
CA SER A 325 -10.56 8.86 -8.52
C SER A 325 -11.50 7.74 -9.01
N PRO A 326 -11.30 7.20 -10.22
CA PRO A 326 -12.00 5.98 -10.66
C PRO A 326 -11.48 4.74 -9.92
N LEU A 327 -12.16 3.61 -10.09
CA LEU A 327 -11.58 2.30 -9.82
C LEU A 327 -10.46 2.04 -10.86
N TYR A 328 -9.43 1.31 -10.47
CA TYR A 328 -8.21 1.20 -11.28
C TYR A 328 -8.37 0.44 -12.60
N HIS A 329 -9.45 -0.35 -12.74
CA HIS A 329 -9.67 -1.19 -13.92
C HIS A 329 -11.14 -1.63 -14.02
N HIS A 330 -11.65 -1.87 -15.25
CA HIS A 330 -13.01 -2.35 -15.48
C HIS A 330 -13.34 -3.63 -14.71
N ARG A 331 -12.41 -4.59 -14.65
CA ARG A 331 -12.61 -5.81 -13.86
C ARG A 331 -12.88 -5.52 -12.37
N GLN A 332 -12.21 -4.50 -11.78
CA GLN A 332 -12.49 -4.11 -10.40
C GLN A 332 -13.86 -3.42 -10.29
N LYS A 333 -14.25 -2.64 -11.30
CA LYS A 333 -15.60 -2.07 -11.38
C LYS A 333 -16.66 -3.17 -11.32
N ASP A 334 -16.50 -4.24 -12.10
CA ASP A 334 -17.42 -5.37 -12.10
C ASP A 334 -17.46 -6.09 -10.74
N VAL A 335 -16.30 -6.28 -10.10
CA VAL A 335 -16.21 -6.86 -8.76
C VAL A 335 -16.97 -6.00 -7.74
N VAL A 336 -16.72 -4.68 -7.71
CA VAL A 336 -17.41 -3.76 -6.80
C VAL A 336 -18.92 -3.77 -7.01
N LEU A 337 -19.37 -3.74 -8.27
CA LEU A 337 -20.80 -3.82 -8.60
C LEU A 337 -21.41 -5.14 -8.14
N SER A 338 -20.69 -6.27 -8.23
CA SER A 338 -21.17 -7.55 -7.71
C SER A 338 -21.39 -7.54 -6.19
N TYR A 339 -20.52 -6.84 -5.45
CA TYR A 339 -20.71 -6.63 -4.01
C TYR A 339 -21.90 -5.72 -3.72
N ILE A 340 -22.08 -4.67 -4.51
CA ILE A 340 -23.24 -3.76 -4.36
C ILE A 340 -24.55 -4.54 -4.57
N GLU A 341 -24.62 -5.38 -5.60
CA GLU A 341 -25.82 -6.22 -5.84
C GLU A 341 -26.08 -7.20 -4.69
N SER A 342 -25.03 -7.87 -4.16
CA SER A 342 -25.15 -8.69 -2.95
C SER A 342 -25.65 -7.86 -1.76
N GLY A 343 -25.08 -6.68 -1.57
CA GLY A 343 -25.46 -5.77 -0.48
C GLY A 343 -26.92 -5.32 -0.53
N LYS A 344 -27.48 -5.11 -1.72
CA LYS A 344 -28.91 -4.76 -1.87
C LYS A 344 -29.86 -5.85 -1.36
N ALA A 345 -29.43 -7.11 -1.37
CA ALA A 345 -30.20 -8.24 -0.83
C ALA A 345 -29.94 -8.47 0.67
N GLU A 346 -28.82 -8.01 1.21
CA GLU A 346 -28.33 -8.34 2.55
C GLU A 346 -28.42 -7.17 3.55
N ALA A 347 -28.63 -5.93 3.07
CA ALA A 347 -28.62 -4.71 3.88
C ALA A 347 -29.53 -3.63 3.28
N LYS A 348 -29.84 -2.61 4.05
CA LYS A 348 -30.62 -1.46 3.55
C LYS A 348 -29.69 -0.47 2.82
N LEU A 349 -29.87 -0.29 1.51
CA LEU A 349 -29.19 0.74 0.74
C LEU A 349 -29.77 2.13 1.06
N ILE A 350 -28.92 3.11 1.40
CA ILE A 350 -29.34 4.48 1.70
C ILE A 350 -28.68 5.56 0.81
N ALA A 351 -27.58 5.23 0.11
CA ALA A 351 -26.93 6.12 -0.86
C ALA A 351 -26.20 5.30 -1.93
N GLY A 352 -26.12 5.85 -3.13
CA GLY A 352 -25.38 5.26 -4.26
C GLY A 352 -26.02 3.97 -4.79
N GLY A 353 -25.19 2.98 -5.07
CA GLY A 353 -25.63 1.65 -5.48
C GLY A 353 -25.61 1.40 -6.99
N ASN A 354 -25.07 2.33 -7.81
CA ASN A 354 -25.10 2.24 -9.25
C ASN A 354 -23.71 2.40 -9.86
N ALA A 355 -23.55 1.84 -11.06
CA ALA A 355 -22.46 2.22 -11.95
C ALA A 355 -22.69 3.64 -12.46
N VAL A 356 -21.62 4.42 -12.53
CA VAL A 356 -21.66 5.69 -13.25
C VAL A 356 -21.48 5.39 -14.73
N GLY A 357 -22.42 5.88 -15.55
CA GLY A 357 -22.39 5.69 -17.01
C GLY A 357 -21.35 6.57 -17.69
N GLY A 358 -20.88 6.15 -18.88
CA GLY A 358 -19.91 6.88 -19.68
C GLY A 358 -18.52 6.24 -19.68
N GLN A 359 -17.50 7.03 -19.96
CA GLN A 359 -16.10 6.60 -19.96
C GLN A 359 -15.55 6.43 -18.55
N GLY A 360 -14.56 5.53 -18.40
CA GLY A 360 -13.83 5.31 -17.16
C GLY A 360 -14.50 4.33 -16.18
N CYS A 361 -13.79 4.09 -15.11
CA CYS A 361 -14.14 3.05 -14.13
C CYS A 361 -14.83 3.63 -12.89
N TYR A 362 -15.85 4.48 -13.04
CA TYR A 362 -16.54 5.11 -11.92
C TYR A 362 -17.70 4.28 -11.38
N VAL A 363 -17.87 4.29 -10.07
CA VAL A 363 -18.98 3.71 -9.31
C VAL A 363 -19.43 4.74 -8.29
N GLU A 364 -20.74 4.86 -8.08
CA GLU A 364 -21.28 5.73 -7.04
C GLU A 364 -20.81 5.30 -5.64
N PRO A 365 -20.35 6.23 -4.80
CA PRO A 365 -20.12 5.96 -3.39
C PRO A 365 -21.41 5.42 -2.75
N THR A 366 -21.29 4.28 -2.09
CA THR A 366 -22.45 3.48 -1.66
C THR A 366 -22.44 3.29 -0.15
N ILE A 367 -23.61 3.46 0.49
CA ILE A 367 -23.81 3.21 1.91
C ILE A 367 -24.89 2.15 2.12
N PHE A 368 -24.51 1.09 2.82
CA PHE A 368 -25.42 0.10 3.37
C PHE A 368 -25.55 0.26 4.88
N VAL A 369 -26.76 0.11 5.41
CA VAL A 369 -27.03 0.12 6.86
C VAL A 369 -27.73 -1.16 7.29
N ASP A 370 -27.52 -1.53 8.55
CA ASP A 370 -28.17 -2.66 9.21
C ASP A 370 -28.04 -3.97 8.42
N PRO A 371 -26.82 -4.41 8.09
CA PRO A 371 -26.59 -5.63 7.31
C PRO A 371 -27.05 -6.87 8.10
N ALA A 372 -27.51 -7.89 7.38
CA ALA A 372 -27.77 -9.19 7.96
C ALA A 372 -26.48 -9.79 8.58
N PRO A 373 -26.58 -10.59 9.65
CA PRO A 373 -25.42 -11.30 10.18
C PRO A 373 -24.75 -12.16 9.10
N GLY A 374 -23.46 -11.95 8.86
CA GLY A 374 -22.71 -12.66 7.82
C GLY A 374 -22.84 -12.08 6.41
N ALA A 375 -23.49 -10.92 6.24
CA ALA A 375 -23.58 -10.23 4.95
C ALA A 375 -22.19 -10.11 4.29
N ARG A 376 -22.11 -10.44 3.02
CA ARG A 376 -20.86 -10.44 2.25
C ARG A 376 -20.19 -9.05 2.26
N VAL A 377 -21.00 -7.98 2.11
CA VAL A 377 -20.50 -6.60 2.14
C VAL A 377 -19.91 -6.18 3.50
N LEU A 378 -20.31 -6.84 4.61
CA LEU A 378 -19.76 -6.60 5.94
C LEU A 378 -18.48 -7.40 6.19
N ARG A 379 -18.37 -8.60 5.63
CA ARG A 379 -17.29 -9.57 5.91
C ARG A 379 -16.09 -9.42 5.03
N GLU A 380 -16.28 -9.19 3.73
CA GLU A 380 -15.21 -9.23 2.73
C GLU A 380 -14.68 -7.83 2.37
N GLU A 381 -13.42 -7.74 2.00
CA GLU A 381 -12.82 -6.54 1.44
C GLU A 381 -13.36 -6.29 0.03
N ILE A 382 -13.98 -5.13 -0.19
CA ILE A 382 -14.59 -4.77 -1.49
C ILE A 382 -13.56 -4.05 -2.40
N PHE A 383 -12.68 -3.28 -1.81
CA PHE A 383 -11.70 -2.42 -2.49
C PHE A 383 -12.38 -1.47 -3.48
N GLY A 384 -13.40 -0.80 -2.99
CA GLY A 384 -14.27 0.14 -3.71
C GLY A 384 -15.03 1.05 -2.74
N PRO A 385 -15.79 2.05 -3.25
CA PRO A 385 -16.39 3.11 -2.44
C PRO A 385 -17.66 2.65 -1.73
N VAL A 386 -17.55 1.62 -0.88
CA VAL A 386 -18.69 1.02 -0.18
C VAL A 386 -18.46 1.06 1.32
N LEU A 387 -19.35 1.74 2.04
CA LEU A 387 -19.41 1.80 3.49
C LEU A 387 -20.54 0.92 4.01
N VAL A 388 -20.28 0.14 5.05
CA VAL A 388 -21.31 -0.62 5.77
C VAL A 388 -21.42 -0.08 7.18
N VAL A 389 -22.64 0.28 7.58
CA VAL A 389 -22.95 0.89 8.88
C VAL A 389 -23.70 -0.10 9.74
N VAL A 390 -23.22 -0.30 10.98
CA VAL A 390 -23.80 -1.18 11.98
C VAL A 390 -24.08 -0.37 13.24
N ARG A 391 -25.27 -0.49 13.77
CA ARG A 391 -25.65 0.12 15.05
C ARG A 391 -25.22 -0.78 16.21
N PHE A 392 -24.89 -0.19 17.34
CA PHE A 392 -24.59 -0.91 18.56
C PHE A 392 -25.11 -0.16 19.80
N SER A 393 -25.30 -0.89 20.90
CA SER A 393 -25.83 -0.37 22.16
C SER A 393 -24.82 -0.37 23.30
N THR A 394 -23.87 -1.32 23.31
CA THR A 394 -22.91 -1.47 24.41
C THR A 394 -21.46 -1.59 23.96
N ASP A 395 -20.54 -1.23 24.85
CA ASP A 395 -19.10 -1.34 24.63
C ASP A 395 -18.67 -2.78 24.28
N ASP A 396 -19.19 -3.78 25.02
CA ASP A 396 -18.79 -5.19 24.80
C ASP A 396 -19.32 -5.75 23.49
N GLU A 397 -20.53 -5.35 23.10
CA GLU A 397 -21.11 -5.69 21.81
C GLU A 397 -20.25 -5.20 20.66
N VAL A 398 -19.94 -3.89 20.63
CA VAL A 398 -19.20 -3.31 19.50
C VAL A 398 -17.76 -3.81 19.45
N LEU A 399 -17.14 -4.07 20.59
CA LEU A 399 -15.79 -4.65 20.62
C LEU A 399 -15.80 -6.06 19.99
N LYS A 400 -16.80 -6.88 20.31
CA LYS A 400 -16.97 -8.20 19.70
C LYS A 400 -17.20 -8.10 18.20
N LEU A 401 -18.12 -7.23 17.75
CA LEU A 401 -18.45 -7.02 16.34
C LEU A 401 -17.25 -6.49 15.54
N ALA A 402 -16.48 -5.57 16.12
CA ALA A 402 -15.29 -5.00 15.45
C ALA A 402 -14.21 -6.06 15.22
N ASN A 403 -14.00 -6.97 16.20
CA ASN A 403 -13.02 -8.06 16.13
C ASN A 403 -13.51 -9.30 15.35
N ASP A 404 -14.81 -9.41 15.06
CA ASP A 404 -15.39 -10.54 14.30
C ASP A 404 -15.10 -10.38 12.80
N THR A 405 -13.86 -10.57 12.44
CA THR A 405 -13.32 -10.47 11.08
C THR A 405 -12.03 -11.25 10.94
N GLU A 406 -11.71 -11.70 9.72
CA GLU A 406 -10.43 -12.32 9.38
C GLU A 406 -9.30 -11.30 9.22
N TYR A 407 -9.64 -10.01 9.14
CA TYR A 407 -8.70 -8.92 8.94
C TYR A 407 -8.28 -8.31 10.28
N GLY A 408 -7.16 -7.59 10.25
CA GLY A 408 -6.64 -6.88 11.41
C GLY A 408 -5.59 -5.84 11.03
N LEU A 409 -5.85 -5.00 10.00
CA LEU A 409 -4.89 -4.00 9.56
C LEU A 409 -4.96 -2.73 10.38
N ALA A 410 -6.12 -2.08 10.43
CA ALA A 410 -6.33 -0.85 11.18
C ALA A 410 -7.69 -0.83 11.88
N ALA A 411 -7.81 0.02 12.89
CA ALA A 411 -9.06 0.33 13.58
C ALA A 411 -9.05 1.77 14.10
N SER A 412 -10.22 2.39 14.26
CA SER A 412 -10.37 3.73 14.83
C SER A 412 -11.51 3.76 15.83
N ILE A 413 -11.31 4.48 16.93
CA ILE A 413 -12.33 4.72 17.96
C ILE A 413 -12.45 6.20 18.26
N TRP A 414 -13.69 6.67 18.41
CA TRP A 414 -14.05 8.05 18.71
C TRP A 414 -14.86 8.12 19.99
N THR A 415 -14.29 8.68 21.06
CA THR A 415 -14.88 8.83 22.40
C THR A 415 -14.13 9.91 23.19
N ALA A 416 -14.82 10.61 24.08
CA ALA A 416 -14.21 11.49 25.06
C ALA A 416 -13.75 10.75 26.32
N ASP A 417 -14.24 9.54 26.57
CA ASP A 417 -13.86 8.72 27.73
C ASP A 417 -12.48 8.05 27.50
N MET A 418 -11.46 8.56 28.18
CA MET A 418 -10.09 8.03 28.09
C MET A 418 -9.97 6.58 28.56
N LYS A 419 -10.79 6.13 29.54
CA LYS A 419 -10.76 4.73 30.00
C LYS A 419 -11.29 3.80 28.91
N ARG A 420 -12.38 4.19 28.25
CA ARG A 420 -12.91 3.48 27.08
C ARG A 420 -11.87 3.46 25.96
N ALA A 421 -11.28 4.61 25.62
CA ALA A 421 -10.28 4.73 24.59
C ALA A 421 -9.10 3.75 24.79
N LEU A 422 -8.50 3.73 26.00
CA LEU A 422 -7.42 2.81 26.34
C LEU A 422 -7.86 1.35 26.32
N ARG A 423 -9.05 1.04 26.85
CA ARG A 423 -9.59 -0.32 26.81
C ARG A 423 -9.73 -0.84 25.38
N PHE A 424 -10.27 -0.03 24.47
CA PHE A 424 -10.42 -0.40 23.06
C PHE A 424 -9.09 -0.47 22.33
N ALA A 425 -8.17 0.48 22.57
CA ALA A 425 -6.83 0.45 21.98
C ALA A 425 -6.09 -0.86 22.30
N HIS A 426 -6.29 -1.43 23.50
CA HIS A 426 -5.67 -2.70 23.90
C HIS A 426 -6.44 -3.96 23.42
N LYS A 427 -7.74 -3.85 23.15
CA LYS A 427 -8.58 -5.02 22.85
C LYS A 427 -8.98 -5.16 21.39
N LEU A 428 -8.82 -4.11 20.59
CA LEU A 428 -9.01 -4.20 19.14
C LEU A 428 -7.88 -4.99 18.52
N GLU A 429 -8.24 -6.02 17.75
CA GLU A 429 -7.30 -6.93 17.10
C GLU A 429 -6.85 -6.38 15.73
N ALA A 430 -6.09 -5.28 15.77
CA ALA A 430 -5.55 -4.61 14.61
C ALA A 430 -4.10 -4.15 14.86
N GLY A 431 -3.29 -4.17 13.80
CA GLY A 431 -1.90 -3.74 13.88
C GLY A 431 -1.74 -2.23 14.13
N SER A 432 -2.74 -1.44 13.73
CA SER A 432 -2.79 0.00 14.00
C SER A 432 -4.14 0.40 14.60
N VAL A 433 -4.13 1.08 15.74
CA VAL A 433 -5.35 1.61 16.38
C VAL A 433 -5.20 3.10 16.60
N SER A 434 -6.17 3.87 16.10
CA SER A 434 -6.25 5.33 16.29
C SER A 434 -7.35 5.70 17.26
N VAL A 435 -7.08 6.62 18.17
CA VAL A 435 -8.06 7.21 19.10
C VAL A 435 -8.31 8.65 18.68
N ASN A 436 -9.58 9.01 18.46
CA ASN A 436 -10.01 10.34 18.00
C ASN A 436 -9.24 10.84 16.77
N GLY A 437 -8.95 9.92 15.88
CA GLY A 437 -8.25 10.15 14.61
C GLY A 437 -8.57 9.06 13.61
N ALA A 438 -8.32 9.30 12.35
CA ALA A 438 -8.49 8.31 11.28
C ALA A 438 -7.13 7.95 10.71
N GLY A 439 -6.69 6.73 10.98
CA GLY A 439 -5.52 6.12 10.35
C GLY A 439 -4.24 6.92 10.55
N GLY A 440 -3.49 6.64 11.60
CA GLY A 440 -2.20 7.26 11.86
C GLY A 440 -1.08 6.72 10.98
N TYR A 441 -1.19 6.85 9.63
CA TYR A 441 -0.06 6.56 8.77
C TYR A 441 1.01 7.61 9.01
N HIS A 442 2.07 7.24 9.71
CA HIS A 442 3.24 8.07 9.89
C HIS A 442 4.48 7.21 9.65
N PRO A 443 5.45 7.68 8.84
CA PRO A 443 6.60 6.85 8.46
C PRO A 443 7.48 6.39 9.63
N SER A 444 7.42 7.07 10.79
CA SER A 444 8.16 6.68 12.00
C SER A 444 7.40 5.70 12.90
N VAL A 445 6.13 5.39 12.57
CA VAL A 445 5.30 4.45 13.34
C VAL A 445 5.23 3.13 12.58
N PRO A 446 5.52 2.00 13.24
CA PRO A 446 5.41 0.69 12.62
C PRO A 446 4.01 0.43 12.07
N MET A 447 3.93 -0.16 10.89
CA MET A 447 2.70 -0.59 10.24
C MET A 447 2.81 -2.06 9.91
N GLY A 448 1.76 -2.83 10.21
CA GLY A 448 1.68 -4.24 9.84
C GLY A 448 0.32 -4.82 10.19
N GLY A 449 -0.09 -5.82 9.43
CA GLY A 449 -1.37 -6.49 9.60
C GLY A 449 -1.32 -7.57 10.66
N TRP A 450 -2.38 -7.67 11.45
CA TRP A 450 -2.70 -8.83 12.28
C TRP A 450 -3.59 -9.80 11.49
N LYS A 451 -3.79 -11.00 12.00
CA LYS A 451 -4.64 -12.04 11.37
C LYS A 451 -4.23 -12.25 9.90
N GLN A 452 -5.20 -12.23 8.97
CA GLN A 452 -4.91 -12.39 7.54
C GLN A 452 -4.52 -11.07 6.83
N SER A 453 -4.44 -9.95 7.55
CA SER A 453 -3.99 -8.69 6.96
C SER A 453 -2.48 -8.59 6.79
N GLY A 454 -1.69 -9.52 7.32
CA GLY A 454 -0.28 -9.54 7.03
C GLY A 454 0.60 -10.21 8.07
N GLN A 455 1.91 -10.14 7.80
CA GLN A 455 2.99 -10.55 8.71
C GLN A 455 4.25 -9.71 8.44
N GLY A 456 5.04 -9.45 9.48
CA GLY A 456 6.16 -8.52 9.41
C GLY A 456 5.69 -7.08 9.58
N LEU A 457 6.62 -6.14 9.53
CA LEU A 457 6.34 -4.72 9.77
C LEU A 457 7.02 -3.86 8.70
N GLU A 458 6.32 -2.84 8.27
CA GLU A 458 6.84 -1.74 7.46
C GLU A 458 6.83 -0.45 8.30
N ASN A 459 7.57 0.57 7.91
CA ASN A 459 7.76 1.82 8.63
C ASN A 459 8.47 1.69 9.99
N GLY A 460 8.88 2.82 10.54
CA GLY A 460 9.57 2.88 11.83
C GLY A 460 10.93 2.20 11.84
N LYS A 461 11.46 1.99 13.03
CA LYS A 461 12.68 1.24 13.29
C LYS A 461 12.50 -0.25 12.97
N GLU A 462 11.29 -0.76 13.16
CA GLU A 462 10.92 -2.17 12.96
C GLU A 462 11.10 -2.61 11.51
N ALA A 463 10.78 -1.74 10.54
CA ALA A 463 11.07 -2.01 9.14
C ALA A 463 12.56 -2.24 8.90
N MET A 464 13.42 -1.42 9.51
CA MET A 464 14.87 -1.60 9.40
C MET A 464 15.33 -2.94 9.99
N LEU A 465 14.75 -3.36 11.12
CA LEU A 465 15.05 -4.66 11.72
C LEU A 465 14.62 -5.80 10.79
N ASP A 466 13.49 -5.66 10.10
CA ASP A 466 12.95 -6.65 9.18
C ASP A 466 13.80 -6.79 7.89
N TRP A 467 14.48 -5.72 7.45
CA TRP A 467 15.43 -5.75 6.33
C TRP A 467 16.85 -6.19 6.71
N THR A 468 17.04 -6.70 7.93
CA THR A 468 18.32 -7.27 8.43
C THR A 468 18.10 -8.63 9.05
N GLN A 469 19.17 -9.42 9.14
CA GLN A 469 19.23 -10.67 9.90
C GLN A 469 20.21 -10.54 11.06
N LEU A 470 19.86 -11.14 12.19
CA LEU A 470 20.69 -11.13 13.40
C LEU A 470 21.70 -12.26 13.36
N LYS A 471 22.97 -11.96 13.63
CA LYS A 471 24.05 -12.91 13.78
C LYS A 471 24.62 -12.81 15.19
N SER A 472 24.81 -13.95 15.84
CA SER A 472 25.55 -14.03 17.09
C SER A 472 27.03 -14.30 16.80
N VAL A 473 27.91 -13.60 17.49
CA VAL A 473 29.37 -13.76 17.41
C VAL A 473 29.92 -14.03 18.79
N ALA A 474 30.77 -15.04 18.90
CA ALA A 474 31.52 -15.34 20.13
C ALA A 474 33.02 -15.31 19.81
N LEU A 475 33.75 -14.48 20.56
CA LEU A 475 35.20 -14.41 20.54
C LEU A 475 35.71 -15.09 21.79
N ARG A 476 36.73 -15.94 21.66
CA ARG A 476 37.49 -16.48 22.77
C ARG A 476 38.92 -16.04 22.59
N GLY A 477 39.55 -15.52 23.67
CA GLY A 477 40.92 -15.12 23.70
C GLY A 477 41.89 -16.30 23.90
#